data_eeadf948a912cdefc2c739aeff3e58cf
#
_entry.id   eeadf948a912cdefc2c739aeff3e58cf
#
_cell.length_a   1.000
_cell.length_b   1.000
_cell.length_c   1.000
_cell.angle_alpha   90.00
_cell.angle_beta   90.00
_cell.angle_gamma   90.00
#
_symmetry.space_group_name_H-M   'P 1'
#
loop_
_entity.id
_entity.type
_entity.pdbx_description
1 polymer ?
#
loop_
_entity_poly.entity_id
_entity_poly.type
_entity_poly.pdbx_seq_one_letter_code
_entity_poly.pdbx_strand_id
1 'polypeptide(L)'
;MKSFMASPATIERKWYVVDATGYTLGRLSSEVAKVLRGKNKPIFTPHIDCGDYVIVVNADKVKVTGKKLDQKVYYNHSEYVGGMRETTLREMMAKKPEKVVELAVKGMLPKGPLGRSMFTKLHVYAGPEHEQAAQKPEVLTF
;
A
#
# COMPACT_ATOMS: atom_id res chain seq x y z
N MET A 1 -3.59 24.86 28.18
CA MET A 1 -2.89 24.47 26.95
C MET A 1 -3.67 23.38 26.25
N LYS A 2 -4.01 23.56 24.99
CA LYS A 2 -4.76 22.56 24.21
C LYS A 2 -3.83 21.91 23.18
N SER A 3 -3.85 20.59 23.09
CA SER A 3 -3.17 19.85 22.03
C SER A 3 -3.89 20.09 20.69
N PHE A 4 -3.11 20.15 19.61
CA PHE A 4 -3.67 20.22 18.26
C PHE A 4 -4.34 18.88 17.90
N MET A 5 -5.53 18.95 17.36
CA MET A 5 -6.25 17.81 16.81
C MET A 5 -6.67 18.15 15.37
N ALA A 6 -6.30 17.29 14.42
CA ALA A 6 -6.73 17.46 13.04
C ALA A 6 -8.24 17.29 12.91
N SER A 7 -8.84 18.00 11.97
CA SER A 7 -10.24 17.82 11.57
C SER A 7 -10.30 17.34 10.13
N PRO A 8 -11.24 16.47 9.76
CA PRO A 8 -11.40 16.06 8.36
C PRO A 8 -11.58 17.22 7.38
N ALA A 9 -12.16 18.34 7.86
CA ALA A 9 -12.35 19.53 7.04
C ALA A 9 -11.07 20.35 6.80
N THR A 10 -10.05 20.20 7.65
CA THR A 10 -8.82 20.99 7.60
C THR A 10 -7.64 20.22 7.01
N ILE A 11 -7.82 18.93 6.70
CA ILE A 11 -6.76 18.09 6.17
C ILE A 11 -6.68 18.28 4.65
N GLU A 12 -5.55 18.74 4.17
CA GLU A 12 -5.21 18.76 2.75
C GLU A 12 -4.55 17.43 2.37
N ARG A 13 -5.08 16.78 1.33
CA ARG A 13 -4.54 15.53 0.80
C ARG A 13 -3.92 15.76 -0.55
N LYS A 14 -2.70 15.26 -0.69
CA LYS A 14 -1.96 15.27 -1.95
C LYS A 14 -1.98 13.89 -2.60
N TRP A 15 -1.63 13.86 -3.87
CA TRP A 15 -1.43 12.64 -4.63
C TRP A 15 0.05 12.45 -4.92
N TYR A 16 0.55 11.25 -4.66
CA TYR A 16 1.93 10.87 -4.92
C TYR A 16 1.99 9.65 -5.82
N VAL A 17 2.95 9.65 -6.73
CA VAL A 17 3.30 8.49 -7.54
C VAL A 17 4.67 7.97 -7.14
N VAL A 18 4.78 6.66 -6.93
CA VAL A 18 6.00 5.96 -6.53
C VAL A 18 6.29 4.86 -7.55
N ASP A 19 7.50 4.83 -8.07
CA ASP A 19 7.97 3.73 -8.91
C ASP A 19 8.54 2.61 -8.02
N ALA A 20 7.96 1.42 -8.11
CA ALA A 20 8.38 0.25 -7.34
C ALA A 20 9.67 -0.39 -7.85
N THR A 21 10.15 0.02 -9.04
CA THR A 21 11.35 -0.54 -9.66
C THR A 21 12.56 -0.38 -8.74
N GLY A 22 13.24 -1.47 -8.43
CA GLY A 22 14.45 -1.45 -7.63
C GLY A 22 14.25 -1.45 -6.11
N TYR A 23 13.05 -1.16 -5.62
CA TYR A 23 12.73 -1.26 -4.18
C TYR A 23 12.43 -2.69 -3.76
N THR A 24 12.82 -3.03 -2.54
CA THR A 24 12.37 -4.27 -1.91
C THR A 24 10.93 -4.13 -1.43
N LEU A 25 10.14 -5.19 -1.58
CA LEU A 25 8.71 -5.18 -1.25
C LEU A 25 8.43 -4.66 0.18
N GLY A 26 9.14 -5.16 1.18
CA GLY A 26 8.90 -4.76 2.57
C GLY A 26 9.21 -3.30 2.85
N ARG A 27 10.35 -2.80 2.36
CA ARG A 27 10.76 -1.39 2.55
C ARG A 27 9.84 -0.43 1.81
N LEU A 28 9.51 -0.73 0.56
CA LEU A 28 8.54 0.05 -0.21
C LEU A 28 7.20 0.12 0.53
N SER A 29 6.69 -1.02 0.96
CA SER A 29 5.39 -1.11 1.64
C SER A 29 5.35 -0.34 2.96
N SER A 30 6.45 -0.32 3.73
CA SER A 30 6.54 0.42 4.99
C SER A 30 6.49 1.93 4.77
N GLU A 31 7.21 2.44 3.77
CA GLU A 31 7.17 3.87 3.44
C GLU A 31 5.83 4.30 2.86
N VAL A 32 5.24 3.50 1.98
CA VAL A 32 3.89 3.74 1.46
C VAL A 32 2.85 3.76 2.59
N ALA A 33 2.90 2.81 3.51
CA ALA A 33 1.99 2.77 4.66
C ALA A 33 2.14 3.99 5.58
N LYS A 34 3.36 4.49 5.75
CA LYS A 34 3.65 5.71 6.52
C LYS A 34 2.99 6.94 5.89
N VAL A 35 3.06 7.08 4.56
CA VAL A 35 2.41 8.17 3.82
C VAL A 35 0.88 8.04 3.86
N LEU A 36 0.34 6.85 3.66
CA LEU A 36 -1.10 6.57 3.73
C LEU A 36 -1.69 6.88 5.11
N ARG A 37 -0.93 6.63 6.17
CA ARG A 37 -1.33 6.92 7.55
C ARG A 37 -1.16 8.40 7.91
N GLY A 38 -0.29 9.12 7.21
CA GLY A 38 0.00 10.53 7.45
C GLY A 38 1.04 10.79 8.53
N LYS A 39 1.84 9.79 8.91
CA LYS A 39 2.90 9.95 9.93
C LYS A 39 4.00 10.94 9.56
N ASN A 40 4.15 11.26 8.29
CA ASN A 40 5.08 12.25 7.78
C ASN A 40 4.62 13.70 7.95
N LYS A 41 3.36 13.91 8.35
CA LYS A 41 2.77 15.23 8.54
C LYS A 41 2.83 15.66 10.01
N PRO A 42 3.13 16.95 10.30
CA PRO A 42 3.10 17.46 11.68
C PRO A 42 1.69 17.46 12.29
N ILE A 43 0.65 17.46 11.46
CA ILE A 43 -0.77 17.41 11.88
C ILE A 43 -1.26 16.01 12.22
N PHE A 44 -0.38 15.00 12.21
CA PHE A 44 -0.77 13.60 12.44
C PHE A 44 -1.56 13.45 13.74
N THR A 45 -2.76 12.88 13.60
CA THR A 45 -3.65 12.55 14.73
C THR A 45 -4.05 11.08 14.61
N PRO A 46 -3.79 10.23 15.63
CA PRO A 46 -3.93 8.78 15.49
C PRO A 46 -5.33 8.28 15.14
N HIS A 47 -6.39 8.97 15.58
CA HIS A 47 -7.78 8.57 15.38
C HIS A 47 -8.42 9.15 14.10
N ILE A 48 -7.68 9.94 13.35
CA ILE A 48 -8.15 10.59 12.11
C ILE A 48 -7.24 10.18 10.94
N ASP A 49 -7.83 9.98 9.77
CA ASP A 49 -7.11 9.71 8.55
C ASP A 49 -6.48 11.00 7.99
N CYS A 50 -5.22 11.24 8.33
CA CYS A 50 -4.44 12.41 7.90
C CYS A 50 -3.59 12.15 6.65
N GLY A 51 -3.57 10.92 6.12
CA GLY A 51 -2.68 10.52 5.05
C GLY A 51 -3.05 11.02 3.66
N ASP A 52 -2.13 10.83 2.74
CA ASP A 52 -2.25 11.20 1.34
C ASP A 52 -2.60 10.00 0.46
N TYR A 53 -2.96 10.28 -0.80
CA TYR A 53 -3.15 9.25 -1.81
C TYR A 53 -1.81 8.82 -2.39
N VAL A 54 -1.63 7.52 -2.57
CA VAL A 54 -0.40 6.95 -3.15
C VAL A 54 -0.74 6.07 -4.33
N ILE A 55 -0.04 6.30 -5.43
CA ILE A 55 -0.09 5.50 -6.64
C ILE A 55 1.25 4.77 -6.74
N VAL A 56 1.23 3.44 -6.79
CA VAL A 56 2.42 2.62 -7.01
C VAL A 56 2.37 2.09 -8.43
N VAL A 57 3.41 2.37 -9.20
CA VAL A 57 3.57 1.87 -10.57
C VAL A 57 4.69 0.84 -10.65
N ASN A 58 4.72 0.06 -11.71
CA ASN A 58 5.71 -1.01 -11.92
C ASN A 58 5.75 -2.06 -10.79
N ALA A 59 4.59 -2.45 -10.27
CA ALA A 59 4.52 -3.45 -9.20
C ALA A 59 5.10 -4.82 -9.61
N ASP A 60 5.16 -5.12 -10.90
CA ASP A 60 5.79 -6.31 -11.46
C ASP A 60 7.32 -6.35 -11.27
N LYS A 61 7.95 -5.19 -11.08
CA LYS A 61 9.42 -5.03 -10.96
C LYS A 61 9.90 -4.90 -9.51
N VAL A 62 9.04 -5.11 -8.56
CA VAL A 62 9.39 -5.11 -7.13
C VAL A 62 10.37 -6.25 -6.83
N LYS A 63 11.38 -5.96 -6.01
CA LYS A 63 12.38 -6.95 -5.59
C LYS A 63 11.96 -7.66 -4.31
N VAL A 64 12.30 -8.94 -4.24
CA VAL A 64 12.22 -9.73 -3.01
C VAL A 64 13.56 -10.39 -2.75
N THR A 65 13.93 -10.55 -1.49
CA THR A 65 15.23 -11.10 -1.08
C THR A 65 15.13 -12.58 -0.72
N GLY A 66 16.24 -13.29 -0.81
CA GLY A 66 16.35 -14.70 -0.44
C GLY A 66 15.47 -15.60 -1.31
N LYS A 67 14.98 -16.67 -0.70
CA LYS A 67 14.13 -17.69 -1.36
C LYS A 67 12.62 -17.40 -1.25
N LYS A 68 12.22 -16.17 -0.98
CA LYS A 68 10.80 -15.80 -0.78
C LYS A 68 9.93 -16.07 -1.99
N LEU A 69 10.46 -15.99 -3.21
CA LEU A 69 9.69 -16.28 -4.41
C LEU A 69 9.07 -17.69 -4.38
N ASP A 70 9.78 -18.67 -3.83
CA ASP A 70 9.34 -20.05 -3.79
C ASP A 70 8.74 -20.44 -2.42
N GLN A 71 9.22 -19.82 -1.34
CA GLN A 71 8.84 -20.19 0.03
C GLN A 71 7.69 -19.39 0.61
N LYS A 72 7.49 -18.15 0.18
CA LYS A 72 6.36 -17.34 0.66
C LYS A 72 5.08 -17.82 0.01
N VAL A 73 4.11 -18.18 0.84
CA VAL A 73 2.81 -18.70 0.41
C VAL A 73 1.69 -17.77 0.89
N TYR A 74 0.76 -17.47 0.00
CA TYR A 74 -0.47 -16.77 0.29
C TYR A 74 -1.60 -17.77 0.44
N TYR A 75 -2.30 -17.73 1.58
CA TYR A 75 -3.40 -18.61 1.88
C TYR A 75 -4.74 -17.93 1.64
N ASN A 76 -5.67 -18.65 1.03
CA ASN A 76 -7.04 -18.23 0.84
C ASN A 76 -7.99 -19.39 1.11
N HIS A 77 -9.08 -19.14 1.82
CA HIS A 77 -10.04 -20.17 2.18
C HIS A 77 -11.43 -19.85 1.63
N SER A 78 -12.07 -20.83 0.98
CA SER A 78 -13.37 -20.66 0.34
C SER A 78 -14.57 -20.85 1.27
N GLU A 79 -14.35 -20.96 2.60
CA GLU A 79 -15.38 -21.23 3.63
C GLU A 79 -15.99 -22.65 3.56
N TYR A 80 -15.51 -23.52 2.68
CA TYR A 80 -15.89 -24.94 2.62
C TYR A 80 -14.80 -25.83 3.20
N VAL A 81 -15.20 -27.01 3.72
CA VAL A 81 -14.24 -28.01 4.21
C VAL A 81 -13.29 -28.40 3.08
N GLY A 82 -11.96 -28.36 3.35
CA GLY A 82 -10.93 -28.63 2.35
C GLY A 82 -10.73 -27.49 1.32
N GLY A 83 -11.34 -26.33 1.53
CA GLY A 83 -11.28 -25.18 0.63
C GLY A 83 -10.05 -24.27 0.75
N MET A 84 -9.00 -24.70 1.48
CA MET A 84 -7.76 -23.94 1.58
C MET A 84 -7.01 -23.96 0.25
N ARG A 85 -6.67 -22.77 -0.23
CA ARG A 85 -5.86 -22.57 -1.45
C ARG A 85 -4.55 -21.92 -1.09
N GLU A 86 -3.48 -22.42 -1.66
CA GLU A 86 -2.12 -21.93 -1.49
C GLU A 86 -1.62 -21.36 -2.82
N THR A 87 -1.03 -20.19 -2.78
CA THR A 87 -0.43 -19.53 -3.95
C THR A 87 0.95 -19.05 -3.55
N THR A 88 1.98 -19.46 -4.28
CA THR A 88 3.36 -18.99 -4.03
C THR A 88 3.50 -17.55 -4.48
N LEU A 89 4.52 -16.85 -3.95
CA LEU A 89 4.82 -15.48 -4.37
C LEU A 89 5.12 -15.42 -5.87
N ARG A 90 5.83 -16.42 -6.41
CA ARG A 90 6.12 -16.53 -7.85
C ARG A 90 4.85 -16.54 -8.69
N GLU A 91 3.89 -17.35 -8.32
CA GLU A 91 2.59 -17.43 -9.02
C GLU A 91 1.78 -16.14 -8.89
N MET A 92 1.80 -15.54 -7.70
CA MET A 92 1.11 -14.27 -7.46
C MET A 92 1.70 -13.13 -8.28
N MET A 93 3.03 -13.03 -8.36
CA MET A 93 3.73 -12.05 -9.20
C MET A 93 3.44 -12.23 -10.69
N ALA A 94 3.29 -13.47 -11.15
CA ALA A 94 2.98 -13.76 -12.55
C ALA A 94 1.52 -13.43 -12.91
N LYS A 95 0.58 -13.67 -11.99
CA LYS A 95 -0.85 -13.49 -12.25
C LYS A 95 -1.37 -12.10 -11.88
N LYS A 96 -1.03 -11.60 -10.70
CA LYS A 96 -1.55 -10.35 -10.11
C LYS A 96 -0.49 -9.67 -9.25
N PRO A 97 0.52 -9.03 -9.84
CA PRO A 97 1.60 -8.38 -9.09
C PRO A 97 1.08 -7.25 -8.19
N GLU A 98 -0.02 -6.60 -8.57
CA GLU A 98 -0.65 -5.55 -7.75
C GLU A 98 -1.05 -6.07 -6.37
N LYS A 99 -1.58 -7.29 -6.30
CA LYS A 99 -2.00 -7.94 -5.05
C LYS A 99 -0.85 -8.15 -4.08
N VAL A 100 0.35 -8.38 -4.57
CA VAL A 100 1.54 -8.56 -3.72
C VAL A 100 1.82 -7.29 -2.93
N VAL A 101 1.82 -6.14 -3.60
CA VAL A 101 2.04 -4.83 -2.97
C VAL A 101 0.86 -4.46 -2.07
N GLU A 102 -0.37 -4.63 -2.55
CA GLU A 102 -1.58 -4.34 -1.79
C GLU A 102 -1.63 -5.11 -0.46
N LEU A 103 -1.36 -6.40 -0.47
CA LEU A 103 -1.38 -7.23 0.73
C LEU A 103 -0.25 -6.86 1.70
N ALA A 104 0.92 -6.51 1.19
CA ALA A 104 2.04 -6.07 2.01
C ALA A 104 1.72 -4.74 2.73
N VAL A 105 1.17 -3.76 2.01
CA VAL A 105 0.76 -2.47 2.60
C VAL A 105 -0.41 -2.66 3.57
N LYS A 106 -1.42 -3.43 3.20
CA LYS A 106 -2.58 -3.72 4.06
C LYS A 106 -2.17 -4.33 5.40
N GLY A 107 -1.18 -5.22 5.38
CA GLY A 107 -0.62 -5.81 6.60
C GLY A 107 0.06 -4.82 7.53
N MET A 108 0.56 -3.70 6.99
CA MET A 108 1.27 -2.64 7.73
C MET A 108 0.36 -1.49 8.17
N LEU A 109 -0.87 -1.42 7.66
CA LEU A 109 -1.86 -0.45 8.08
C LEU A 109 -2.61 -0.90 9.34
N PRO A 110 -3.21 0.02 10.12
CA PRO A 110 -4.03 -0.35 11.27
C PRO A 110 -5.16 -1.29 10.88
N LYS A 111 -5.56 -2.15 11.82
CA LYS A 111 -6.73 -3.01 11.68
C LYS A 111 -7.98 -2.23 12.09
N GLY A 112 -9.09 -2.46 11.41
CA GLY A 112 -10.36 -1.82 11.71
C GLY A 112 -10.82 -0.82 10.65
N PRO A 113 -11.90 -0.06 10.93
CA PRO A 113 -12.52 0.84 9.94
C PRO A 113 -11.57 1.93 9.43
N LEU A 114 -10.78 2.53 10.32
CA LEU A 114 -9.84 3.60 9.96
C LEU A 114 -8.74 3.08 9.01
N GLY A 115 -8.17 1.91 9.30
CA GLY A 115 -7.18 1.29 8.44
C GLY A 115 -7.73 0.90 7.06
N ARG A 116 -8.98 0.46 7.00
CA ARG A 116 -9.67 0.19 5.72
C ARG A 116 -9.88 1.47 4.90
N SER A 117 -10.22 2.58 5.54
CA SER A 117 -10.30 3.89 4.88
C SER A 117 -8.96 4.36 4.34
N MET A 118 -7.87 4.15 5.09
CA MET A 118 -6.52 4.45 4.63
C MET A 118 -6.12 3.60 3.41
N PHE A 119 -6.49 2.33 3.41
CA PHE A 119 -6.18 1.41 2.32
C PHE A 119 -6.87 1.80 1.00
N THR A 120 -8.05 2.40 1.04
CA THR A 120 -8.75 2.85 -0.18
C THR A 120 -8.03 3.96 -0.94
N LYS A 121 -7.07 4.64 -0.30
CA LYS A 121 -6.23 5.67 -0.93
C LYS A 121 -5.01 5.13 -1.65
N LEU A 122 -4.80 3.82 -1.61
CA LEU A 122 -3.73 3.14 -2.33
C LEU A 122 -4.23 2.68 -3.71
N HIS A 123 -3.48 3.03 -4.74
CA HIS A 123 -3.70 2.56 -6.11
C HIS A 123 -2.43 1.89 -6.60
N VAL A 124 -2.52 0.64 -7.02
CA VAL A 124 -1.35 -0.14 -7.47
C VAL A 124 -1.56 -0.56 -8.92
N TYR A 125 -0.55 -0.35 -9.72
CA TYR A 125 -0.52 -0.73 -11.14
C TYR A 125 0.70 -1.59 -11.44
N ALA A 126 0.50 -2.65 -12.21
CA ALA A 126 1.59 -3.53 -12.64
C ALA A 126 2.56 -2.84 -13.61
N GLY A 127 2.02 -2.05 -14.52
CA GLY A 127 2.79 -1.32 -15.53
C GLY A 127 3.22 0.09 -15.11
N PRO A 128 3.85 0.84 -16.03
CA PRO A 128 4.33 2.20 -15.74
C PRO A 128 3.22 3.26 -15.79
N GLU A 129 2.06 2.93 -16.35
CA GLU A 129 0.94 3.88 -16.54
C GLU A 129 -0.07 3.77 -15.40
N HIS A 130 -0.70 4.91 -15.09
CA HIS A 130 -1.78 5.00 -14.11
C HIS A 130 -2.94 5.85 -14.66
N GLU A 131 -4.12 5.70 -14.09
CA GLU A 131 -5.35 6.36 -14.57
C GLU A 131 -5.62 7.71 -13.87
N GLN A 132 -4.80 8.12 -12.90
CA GLN A 132 -5.02 9.31 -12.07
C GLN A 132 -4.27 10.56 -12.58
N ALA A 133 -4.08 10.71 -13.87
CA ALA A 133 -3.39 11.87 -14.44
C ALA A 133 -4.09 13.21 -14.12
N ALA A 134 -5.41 13.22 -14.02
CA ALA A 134 -6.20 14.40 -13.69
C ALA A 134 -5.89 14.96 -12.29
N GLN A 135 -5.42 14.13 -11.37
CA GLN A 135 -5.05 14.53 -10.00
C GLN A 135 -3.67 15.19 -9.89
N LYS A 136 -2.91 15.21 -10.99
CA LYS A 136 -1.55 15.79 -11.07
C LYS A 136 -0.65 15.29 -9.92
N PRO A 137 -0.41 13.96 -9.81
CA PRO A 137 0.37 13.41 -8.72
C PRO A 137 1.83 13.87 -8.77
N GLU A 138 2.39 14.15 -7.60
CA GLU A 138 3.81 14.48 -7.43
C GLU A 138 4.63 13.19 -7.36
N VAL A 139 5.83 13.19 -7.95
CA VAL A 139 6.75 12.04 -7.85
C VAL A 139 7.35 11.98 -6.46
N LEU A 140 7.28 10.82 -5.82
CA LEU A 140 7.84 10.58 -4.50
C LEU A 140 8.89 9.47 -4.59
N THR A 141 10.08 9.74 -4.06
CA THR A 141 11.18 8.78 -3.94
C THR A 141 11.54 8.60 -2.47
N PHE A 142 11.84 7.36 -2.09
CA PHE A 142 12.22 7.01 -0.72
C PHE A 142 13.71 6.76 -0.55
#